data_63ecdfd91b9654eda7711c8b74a81087
#
_entry.id   63ecdfd91b9654eda7711c8b74a81087
#
_cell.length_a   1.000
_cell.length_b   1.000
_cell.length_c   1.000
_cell.angle_alpha   90.00
_cell.angle_beta   90.00
_cell.angle_gamma   90.00
#
_symmetry.space_group_name_H-M   'P 1'
#
loop_
_entity.id
_entity.type
_entity.pdbx_description
1 polymer ?
#
loop_
_entity_poly.entity_id
_entity_poly.type
_entity_poly.pdbx_seq_one_letter_code
_entity_poly.pdbx_strand_id
1 'polypeptide(L)'
;MTAEKYTFPANYGEFDAVFREYRAIFEKQLRTVCDSFCDNGAKYKALYDAASYSLEAGGKRIRPVLAFEMCRVCGGDINNAVPAAVAVEMIHTFSLIHDDLPCMDDDDMRRGRPSCHKAHGEAVALLAGDALSAYAGKYICDSDLPAEKKTAMIKELYDRTLGMIEGQTIDTDGKFDTLDGLLSMYEMKTSELLTAASVMGC
;
A
#
# COMPACT_ATOMS: atom_id res chain seq x y z
N MET A 1 -18.84 11.38 -11.29
CA MET A 1 -19.17 11.26 -9.87
C MET A 1 -18.39 12.33 -9.13
N THR A 2 -19.03 13.19 -8.37
CA THR A 2 -18.31 14.18 -7.54
C THR A 2 -17.54 13.41 -6.47
N ALA A 3 -16.22 13.52 -6.48
CA ALA A 3 -15.37 12.90 -5.47
C ALA A 3 -15.82 13.39 -4.08
N GLU A 4 -16.00 12.48 -3.15
CA GLU A 4 -16.31 12.81 -1.78
C GLU A 4 -15.11 13.55 -1.16
N LYS A 5 -15.36 14.67 -0.50
CA LYS A 5 -14.31 15.44 0.19
C LYS A 5 -14.20 15.00 1.64
N TYR A 6 -12.98 14.73 2.06
CA TYR A 6 -12.64 14.40 3.45
C TYR A 6 -12.14 15.63 4.20
N THR A 7 -12.23 15.58 5.52
CA THR A 7 -11.68 16.58 6.44
C THR A 7 -10.80 15.88 7.47
N PHE A 8 -9.81 16.60 7.99
CA PHE A 8 -9.03 16.09 9.12
C PHE A 8 -9.90 15.91 10.37
N PRO A 9 -9.53 14.95 11.25
CA PRO A 9 -10.17 14.81 12.56
C PRO A 9 -10.19 16.13 13.31
N ALA A 10 -11.30 16.43 13.98
CA ALA A 10 -11.47 17.69 14.70
C ALA A 10 -10.80 17.69 16.09
N ASN A 11 -10.57 16.52 16.67
CA ASN A 11 -10.02 16.38 18.02
C ASN A 11 -8.74 15.52 18.00
N TYR A 12 -7.62 16.15 18.29
CA TYR A 12 -6.30 15.51 18.39
C TYR A 12 -5.91 15.15 19.83
N GLY A 13 -6.85 15.25 20.79
CA GLY A 13 -6.58 14.96 22.20
C GLY A 13 -6.33 13.47 22.51
N GLU A 14 -6.82 12.58 21.64
CA GLU A 14 -6.72 11.13 21.83
C GLU A 14 -6.20 10.45 20.55
N PHE A 15 -5.01 9.90 20.60
CA PHE A 15 -4.37 9.20 19.48
C PHE A 15 -5.28 8.13 18.85
N ASP A 16 -5.90 7.29 19.65
CA ASP A 16 -6.78 6.21 19.18
C ASP A 16 -8.01 6.70 18.41
N ALA A 17 -8.55 7.86 18.78
CA ALA A 17 -9.67 8.45 18.07
C ALA A 17 -9.24 8.95 16.70
N VAL A 18 -8.17 9.72 16.64
CA VAL A 18 -7.58 10.23 15.38
C VAL A 18 -7.21 9.08 14.45
N PHE A 19 -6.54 8.07 14.98
CA PHE A 19 -6.13 6.89 14.21
C PHE A 19 -7.35 6.16 13.60
N ARG A 20 -8.43 5.97 14.37
CA ARG A 20 -9.67 5.35 13.89
C ARG A 20 -10.35 6.17 12.79
N GLU A 21 -10.35 7.49 12.90
CA GLU A 21 -10.94 8.37 11.89
C GLU A 21 -10.16 8.32 10.57
N TYR A 22 -8.83 8.43 10.59
CA TYR A 22 -7.99 8.27 9.42
C TYR A 22 -8.17 6.90 8.76
N ARG A 23 -8.19 5.85 9.58
CA ARG A 23 -8.43 4.49 9.10
C ARG A 23 -9.80 4.37 8.43
N ALA A 24 -10.86 4.97 8.99
CA ALA A 24 -12.19 4.94 8.40
C ALA A 24 -12.24 5.65 7.04
N ILE A 25 -11.57 6.81 6.90
CA ILE A 25 -11.42 7.53 5.62
C ILE A 25 -10.74 6.61 4.60
N PHE A 26 -9.61 6.02 4.98
CA PHE A 26 -8.86 5.12 4.11
C PHE A 26 -9.65 3.89 3.67
N GLU A 27 -10.28 3.17 4.62
CA GLU A 27 -11.06 1.96 4.31
C GLU A 27 -12.26 2.25 3.40
N LYS A 28 -12.86 3.44 3.52
CA LYS A 28 -13.91 3.88 2.61
C LYS A 28 -13.37 4.08 1.19
N GLN A 29 -12.23 4.76 1.07
CA GLN A 29 -11.59 4.98 -0.23
C GLN A 29 -11.12 3.67 -0.86
N LEU A 30 -10.57 2.76 -0.04
CA LEU A 30 -10.13 1.45 -0.51
C LEU A 30 -11.28 0.64 -1.11
N ARG A 31 -12.46 0.64 -0.46
CA ARG A 31 -13.66 -0.01 -1.02
C ARG A 31 -14.04 0.57 -2.38
N THR A 32 -14.04 1.90 -2.53
CA THR A 32 -14.30 2.54 -3.83
C THR A 32 -13.34 2.06 -4.91
N VAL A 33 -12.07 1.86 -4.57
CA VAL A 33 -11.07 1.30 -5.49
C VAL A 33 -11.39 -0.15 -5.84
N CYS A 34 -11.67 -1.00 -4.85
CA CYS A 34 -12.01 -2.40 -5.08
C CYS A 34 -13.31 -2.55 -5.91
N ASP A 35 -14.31 -1.71 -5.67
CA ASP A 35 -15.54 -1.66 -6.48
C ASP A 35 -15.24 -1.29 -7.94
N SER A 36 -14.31 -0.36 -8.18
CA SER A 36 -13.90 0.03 -9.54
C SER A 36 -13.20 -1.11 -10.31
N PHE A 37 -12.58 -2.05 -9.61
CA PHE A 37 -12.00 -3.25 -10.22
C PHE A 37 -13.09 -4.15 -10.81
N CYS A 38 -14.25 -4.23 -10.16
CA CYS A 38 -15.38 -5.02 -10.64
C CYS A 38 -15.98 -4.47 -11.94
N ASP A 39 -15.93 -3.15 -12.16
CA ASP A 39 -16.45 -2.48 -13.36
C ASP A 39 -15.60 -2.75 -14.62
N ASN A 40 -14.35 -3.16 -14.48
CA ASN A 40 -13.44 -3.48 -15.58
C ASN A 40 -13.73 -4.80 -16.30
N GLY A 41 -14.88 -5.43 -15.98
CA GLY A 41 -15.51 -6.48 -16.77
C GLY A 41 -15.08 -7.90 -16.40
N ALA A 42 -16.00 -8.83 -16.68
CA ALA A 42 -15.89 -10.26 -16.38
C ALA A 42 -14.63 -10.95 -16.96
N LYS A 43 -13.97 -10.34 -17.96
CA LYS A 43 -12.82 -10.93 -18.65
C LYS A 43 -11.59 -11.11 -17.73
N TYR A 44 -11.39 -10.23 -16.74
CA TYR A 44 -10.23 -10.25 -15.84
C TYR A 44 -10.65 -10.43 -14.37
N LYS A 45 -11.85 -10.98 -14.16
CA LYS A 45 -12.46 -11.10 -12.84
C LYS A 45 -11.54 -11.78 -11.81
N ALA A 46 -10.93 -12.90 -12.16
CA ALA A 46 -10.05 -13.64 -11.24
C ALA A 46 -8.88 -12.80 -10.74
N LEU A 47 -8.28 -11.94 -11.59
CA LEU A 47 -7.20 -11.04 -11.23
C LEU A 47 -7.66 -10.01 -10.20
N TYR A 48 -8.77 -9.35 -10.48
CA TYR A 48 -9.27 -8.27 -9.61
C TYR A 48 -9.90 -8.78 -8.32
N ASP A 49 -10.54 -9.98 -8.35
CA ASP A 49 -11.01 -10.65 -7.14
C ASP A 49 -9.84 -10.96 -6.19
N ALA A 50 -8.72 -11.46 -6.71
CA ALA A 50 -7.52 -11.75 -5.92
C ALA A 50 -6.86 -10.49 -5.36
N ALA A 51 -6.80 -9.41 -6.15
CA ALA A 51 -6.29 -8.13 -5.72
C ALA A 51 -7.16 -7.53 -4.59
N SER A 52 -8.48 -7.47 -4.77
CA SER A 52 -9.43 -7.00 -3.77
C SER A 52 -9.41 -7.87 -2.51
N TYR A 53 -9.35 -9.20 -2.67
CA TYR A 53 -9.23 -10.16 -1.57
C TYR A 53 -8.07 -9.80 -0.64
N SER A 54 -6.92 -9.46 -1.19
CA SER A 54 -5.72 -9.13 -0.42
C SER A 54 -5.77 -7.71 0.16
N LEU A 55 -6.26 -6.73 -0.60
CA LEU A 55 -6.44 -5.35 -0.12
C LEU A 55 -7.43 -5.27 1.05
N GLU A 56 -8.54 -6.01 0.98
CA GLU A 56 -9.60 -6.04 1.98
C GLU A 56 -9.33 -7.00 3.15
N ALA A 57 -8.19 -7.70 3.15
CA ALA A 57 -7.81 -8.60 4.25
C ALA A 57 -7.64 -7.88 5.61
N GLY A 58 -7.81 -6.58 5.65
CA GLY A 58 -7.66 -5.77 6.86
C GLY A 58 -6.20 -5.38 7.13
N GLY A 59 -5.89 -5.07 8.37
CA GLY A 59 -4.56 -4.66 8.80
C GLY A 59 -4.56 -3.39 9.65
N LYS A 60 -3.39 -2.96 10.13
CA LYS A 60 -3.24 -1.77 10.96
C LYS A 60 -3.38 -0.46 10.17
N ARG A 61 -3.14 -0.49 8.85
CA ARG A 61 -3.18 0.69 7.98
C ARG A 61 -2.27 1.85 8.43
N ILE A 62 -1.11 1.51 8.97
CA ILE A 62 -0.16 2.51 9.49
C ILE A 62 0.32 3.44 8.38
N ARG A 63 0.64 2.92 7.19
CA ARG A 63 1.15 3.71 6.06
C ARG A 63 0.14 4.74 5.55
N PRO A 64 -1.11 4.39 5.26
CA PRO A 64 -2.16 5.37 4.94
C PRO A 64 -2.36 6.43 6.02
N VAL A 65 -2.42 6.02 7.29
CA VAL A 65 -2.58 6.95 8.43
C VAL A 65 -1.39 7.91 8.51
N LEU A 66 -0.18 7.41 8.31
CA LEU A 66 1.02 8.23 8.30
C LEU A 66 1.00 9.27 7.16
N ALA A 67 0.57 8.88 5.95
CA ALA A 67 0.43 9.82 4.84
C ALA A 67 -0.56 10.95 5.17
N PHE A 68 -1.70 10.64 5.77
CA PHE A 68 -2.68 11.64 6.19
C PHE A 68 -2.14 12.57 7.28
N GLU A 69 -1.47 12.01 8.29
CA GLU A 69 -0.91 12.81 9.38
C GLU A 69 0.21 13.72 8.91
N MET A 70 1.08 13.25 8.04
CA MET A 70 2.14 14.08 7.45
C MET A 70 1.55 15.20 6.60
N CYS A 71 0.48 14.94 5.84
CA CYS A 71 -0.23 15.97 5.11
C CYS A 71 -0.76 17.07 6.04
N ARG A 72 -1.35 16.69 7.17
CA ARG A 72 -1.81 17.63 8.20
C ARG A 72 -0.67 18.47 8.77
N VAL A 73 0.44 17.82 9.15
CA VAL A 73 1.62 18.49 9.73
C VAL A 73 2.21 19.51 8.74
N CYS A 74 2.21 19.19 7.45
CA CYS A 74 2.67 20.10 6.39
C CYS A 74 1.62 21.16 5.98
N GLY A 75 0.45 21.20 6.64
CA GLY A 75 -0.61 22.18 6.36
C GLY A 75 -1.35 21.94 5.04
N GLY A 76 -1.32 20.72 4.52
CA GLY A 76 -1.99 20.31 3.29
C GLY A 76 -3.49 20.04 3.48
N ASP A 77 -4.15 19.70 2.37
CA ASP A 77 -5.52 19.17 2.35
C ASP A 77 -5.45 17.65 2.32
N ILE A 78 -6.13 16.96 3.24
CA ILE A 78 -6.15 15.50 3.35
C ILE A 78 -6.53 14.81 2.03
N ASN A 79 -7.37 15.46 1.22
CA ASN A 79 -7.79 14.92 -0.07
C ASN A 79 -6.62 14.78 -1.07
N ASN A 80 -5.61 15.62 -0.93
CA ASN A 80 -4.38 15.53 -1.72
C ASN A 80 -3.47 14.36 -1.30
N ALA A 81 -3.62 13.86 -0.07
CA ALA A 81 -2.86 12.70 0.43
C ALA A 81 -3.55 11.36 0.12
N VAL A 82 -4.82 11.35 -0.29
CA VAL A 82 -5.54 10.11 -0.63
C VAL A 82 -4.82 9.27 -1.69
N PRO A 83 -4.32 9.85 -2.80
CA PRO A 83 -3.57 9.08 -3.79
C PRO A 83 -2.31 8.42 -3.23
N ALA A 84 -1.57 9.13 -2.36
CA ALA A 84 -0.40 8.58 -1.68
C ALA A 84 -0.78 7.41 -0.75
N ALA A 85 -1.81 7.60 0.08
CA ALA A 85 -2.29 6.61 1.04
C ALA A 85 -2.73 5.31 0.35
N VAL A 86 -3.45 5.41 -0.76
CA VAL A 86 -3.92 4.26 -1.54
C VAL A 86 -2.75 3.58 -2.25
N ALA A 87 -1.90 4.34 -2.93
CA ALA A 87 -0.78 3.80 -3.69
C ALA A 87 0.23 3.05 -2.79
N VAL A 88 0.60 3.62 -1.65
CA VAL A 88 1.54 2.96 -0.73
C VAL A 88 0.96 1.67 -0.12
N GLU A 89 -0.34 1.62 0.15
CA GLU A 89 -0.97 0.39 0.64
C GLU A 89 -1.13 -0.67 -0.46
N MET A 90 -1.29 -0.26 -1.73
CA MET A 90 -1.25 -1.19 -2.87
C MET A 90 0.15 -1.82 -3.00
N ILE A 91 1.21 -1.02 -2.93
CA ILE A 91 2.59 -1.54 -2.94
C ILE A 91 2.84 -2.46 -1.74
N HIS A 92 2.39 -2.08 -0.54
CA HIS A 92 2.50 -2.94 0.62
C HIS A 92 1.73 -4.27 0.45
N THR A 93 0.54 -4.23 -0.14
CA THR A 93 -0.25 -5.44 -0.37
C THR A 93 0.38 -6.33 -1.45
N PHE A 94 0.91 -5.74 -2.51
CA PHE A 94 1.70 -6.43 -3.51
C PHE A 94 2.86 -7.20 -2.86
N SER A 95 3.66 -6.55 -2.01
CA SER A 95 4.80 -7.21 -1.37
C SER A 95 4.36 -8.40 -0.49
N LEU A 96 3.26 -8.26 0.26
CA LEU A 96 2.72 -9.35 1.07
C LEU A 96 2.21 -10.54 0.23
N ILE A 97 1.56 -10.27 -0.91
CA ILE A 97 1.12 -11.34 -1.82
C ILE A 97 2.31 -12.13 -2.34
N HIS A 98 3.39 -11.43 -2.73
CA HIS A 98 4.57 -12.07 -3.29
C HIS A 98 5.40 -12.78 -2.22
N ASP A 99 5.52 -12.19 -1.02
CA ASP A 99 6.20 -12.84 0.11
C ASP A 99 5.55 -14.18 0.48
N ASP A 100 4.21 -14.28 0.42
CA ASP A 100 3.47 -15.50 0.75
C ASP A 100 3.61 -16.64 -0.28
N LEU A 101 4.13 -16.37 -1.50
CA LEU A 101 4.23 -17.38 -2.56
C LEU A 101 5.13 -18.57 -2.16
N PRO A 102 4.87 -19.80 -2.71
CA PRO A 102 5.70 -20.98 -2.41
C PRO A 102 7.18 -20.84 -2.75
N CYS A 103 7.55 -19.93 -3.64
CA CYS A 103 8.95 -19.64 -3.98
C CYS A 103 9.61 -18.60 -3.05
N MET A 104 8.86 -18.07 -2.09
CA MET A 104 9.30 -17.09 -1.10
C MET A 104 9.13 -17.70 0.31
N ASP A 105 8.23 -17.14 1.15
CA ASP A 105 8.05 -17.60 2.53
C ASP A 105 7.13 -18.86 2.65
N ASP A 106 6.39 -19.20 1.58
CA ASP A 106 5.41 -20.31 1.52
C ASP A 106 4.38 -20.27 2.66
N ASP A 107 3.87 -19.08 2.95
CA ASP A 107 2.91 -18.87 4.02
C ASP A 107 1.48 -19.24 3.59
N ASP A 108 0.87 -20.19 4.30
CA ASP A 108 -0.50 -20.62 4.03
C ASP A 108 -1.56 -19.59 4.47
N MET A 109 -1.23 -18.74 5.43
CA MET A 109 -2.18 -17.85 6.10
C MET A 109 -1.64 -16.41 6.20
N ARG A 110 -2.48 -15.44 5.88
CA ARG A 110 -2.20 -14.01 6.04
C ARG A 110 -3.35 -13.30 6.75
N ARG A 111 -3.06 -12.62 7.86
CA ARG A 111 -4.06 -11.86 8.64
C ARG A 111 -5.29 -12.68 9.05
N GLY A 112 -5.08 -13.96 9.41
CA GLY A 112 -6.10 -14.88 9.90
C GLY A 112 -7.00 -15.50 8.82
N ARG A 113 -6.63 -15.38 7.54
CA ARG A 113 -7.32 -16.00 6.39
C ARG A 113 -6.29 -16.64 5.45
N PRO A 114 -6.67 -17.56 4.56
CA PRO A 114 -5.75 -18.11 3.58
C PRO A 114 -5.00 -17.04 2.82
N SER A 115 -3.71 -17.23 2.54
CA SER A 115 -2.92 -16.34 1.70
C SER A 115 -3.49 -16.29 0.28
N CYS A 116 -3.12 -15.29 -0.50
CA CYS A 116 -3.70 -15.08 -1.83
C CYS A 116 -3.50 -16.29 -2.74
N HIS A 117 -2.30 -16.92 -2.72
CA HIS A 117 -2.02 -18.09 -3.55
C HIS A 117 -2.81 -19.34 -3.13
N LYS A 118 -3.13 -19.49 -1.84
CA LYS A 118 -3.99 -20.58 -1.36
C LYS A 118 -5.45 -20.37 -1.74
N ALA A 119 -5.92 -19.13 -1.77
CA ALA A 119 -7.31 -18.81 -2.11
C ALA A 119 -7.59 -18.76 -3.62
N HIS A 120 -6.62 -18.29 -4.43
CA HIS A 120 -6.82 -18.00 -5.85
C HIS A 120 -5.86 -18.74 -6.79
N GLY A 121 -4.90 -19.50 -6.25
CA GLY A 121 -3.83 -20.16 -7.01
C GLY A 121 -2.61 -19.27 -7.24
N GLU A 122 -1.44 -19.90 -7.40
CA GLU A 122 -0.14 -19.23 -7.46
C GLU A 122 -0.04 -18.22 -8.61
N ALA A 123 -0.42 -18.63 -9.83
CA ALA A 123 -0.31 -17.76 -11.00
C ALA A 123 -1.21 -16.51 -10.88
N VAL A 124 -2.42 -16.66 -10.35
CA VAL A 124 -3.33 -15.53 -10.15
C VAL A 124 -2.82 -14.62 -9.05
N ALA A 125 -2.28 -15.17 -7.96
CA ALA A 125 -1.69 -14.39 -6.87
C ALA A 125 -0.48 -13.58 -7.35
N LEU A 126 0.44 -14.20 -8.10
CA LEU A 126 1.59 -13.50 -8.70
C LEU A 126 1.12 -12.30 -9.54
N LEU A 127 0.19 -12.55 -10.48
CA LEU A 127 -0.33 -11.49 -11.35
C LEU A 127 -1.15 -10.44 -10.58
N ALA A 128 -1.82 -10.79 -9.50
CA ALA A 128 -2.53 -9.84 -8.64
C ALA A 128 -1.55 -8.89 -7.93
N GLY A 129 -0.41 -9.39 -7.47
CA GLY A 129 0.68 -8.57 -6.96
C GLY A 129 1.22 -7.59 -8.02
N ASP A 130 1.54 -8.10 -9.22
CA ASP A 130 2.01 -7.27 -10.34
C ASP A 130 0.99 -6.18 -10.69
N ALA A 131 -0.31 -6.55 -10.75
CA ALA A 131 -1.38 -5.61 -11.05
C ALA A 131 -1.50 -4.51 -10.01
N LEU A 132 -1.39 -4.84 -8.71
CA LEU A 132 -1.41 -3.84 -7.64
C LEU A 132 -0.22 -2.89 -7.71
N SER A 133 0.97 -3.40 -8.00
CA SER A 133 2.16 -2.57 -8.19
C SER A 133 1.99 -1.58 -9.35
N ALA A 134 1.49 -2.05 -10.50
CA ALA A 134 1.22 -1.20 -11.65
C ALA A 134 0.08 -0.20 -11.38
N TYR A 135 -0.98 -0.65 -10.69
CA TYR A 135 -2.15 0.17 -10.38
C TYR A 135 -1.84 1.30 -9.39
N ALA A 136 -0.89 1.10 -8.48
CA ALA A 136 -0.44 2.13 -7.56
C ALA A 136 0.01 3.41 -8.28
N GLY A 137 0.88 3.27 -9.28
CA GLY A 137 1.31 4.41 -10.11
C GLY A 137 0.17 4.98 -10.96
N LYS A 138 -0.64 4.11 -11.57
CA LYS A 138 -1.83 4.52 -12.33
C LYS A 138 -2.78 5.35 -11.47
N TYR A 139 -3.04 4.94 -10.22
CA TYR A 139 -3.94 5.63 -9.31
C TYR A 139 -3.48 7.07 -9.00
N ILE A 140 -2.17 7.27 -8.82
CA ILE A 140 -1.60 8.62 -8.68
C ILE A 140 -1.79 9.42 -9.98
N CYS A 141 -1.51 8.82 -11.14
CA CYS A 141 -1.69 9.47 -12.44
C CYS A 141 -3.12 9.94 -12.69
N ASP A 142 -4.10 9.14 -12.30
CA ASP A 142 -5.53 9.41 -12.52
C ASP A 142 -6.11 10.42 -11.52
N SER A 143 -5.38 10.81 -10.47
CA SER A 143 -5.82 11.78 -9.47
C SER A 143 -5.92 13.20 -10.04
N ASP A 144 -6.63 14.10 -9.35
CA ASP A 144 -6.77 15.50 -9.72
C ASP A 144 -5.56 16.37 -9.31
N LEU A 145 -4.47 15.76 -8.83
CA LEU A 145 -3.27 16.48 -8.42
C LEU A 145 -2.56 17.16 -9.63
N PRO A 146 -1.83 18.25 -9.41
CA PRO A 146 -0.95 18.85 -10.42
C PRO A 146 0.09 17.86 -10.95
N ALA A 147 0.43 17.95 -12.23
CA ALA A 147 1.35 17.01 -12.88
C ALA A 147 2.72 16.91 -12.17
N GLU A 148 3.24 18.02 -11.68
CA GLU A 148 4.50 18.05 -10.92
C GLU A 148 4.42 17.23 -9.64
N LYS A 149 3.30 17.34 -8.89
CA LYS A 149 3.08 16.54 -7.68
C LYS A 149 2.92 15.05 -8.00
N LYS A 150 2.16 14.71 -9.04
CA LYS A 150 2.05 13.31 -9.51
C LYS A 150 3.40 12.72 -9.84
N THR A 151 4.24 13.46 -10.59
CA THR A 151 5.57 13.00 -10.97
C THR A 151 6.46 12.79 -9.75
N ALA A 152 6.45 13.73 -8.79
CA ALA A 152 7.23 13.61 -7.56
C ALA A 152 6.77 12.39 -6.72
N MET A 153 5.45 12.21 -6.55
CA MET A 153 4.88 11.07 -5.82
C MET A 153 5.23 9.73 -6.47
N ILE A 154 5.11 9.62 -7.80
CA ILE A 154 5.42 8.40 -8.54
C ILE A 154 6.91 8.07 -8.40
N LYS A 155 7.77 9.08 -8.54
CA LYS A 155 9.21 8.89 -8.36
C LYS A 155 9.52 8.38 -6.95
N GLU A 156 9.02 9.06 -5.91
CA GLU A 156 9.23 8.65 -4.52
C GLU A 156 8.71 7.23 -4.26
N LEU A 157 7.48 6.93 -4.71
CA LEU A 157 6.87 5.60 -4.53
C LEU A 157 7.76 4.48 -5.10
N TYR A 158 8.23 4.64 -6.34
CA TYR A 158 9.00 3.57 -6.99
C TYR A 158 10.47 3.54 -6.59
N ASP A 159 11.09 4.67 -6.25
CA ASP A 159 12.43 4.67 -5.64
C ASP A 159 12.41 3.86 -4.33
N ARG A 160 11.39 4.09 -3.46
CA ARG A 160 11.25 3.35 -2.20
C ARG A 160 10.78 1.92 -2.37
N THR A 161 9.96 1.65 -3.40
CA THR A 161 9.58 0.27 -3.74
C THR A 161 10.79 -0.54 -4.17
N LEU A 162 11.69 0.05 -4.96
CA LEU A 162 12.94 -0.60 -5.35
C LEU A 162 13.81 -0.91 -4.14
N GLY A 163 14.00 0.07 -3.23
CA GLY A 163 14.74 -0.16 -1.98
C GLY A 163 14.14 -1.28 -1.13
N MET A 164 12.80 -1.35 -1.03
CA MET A 164 12.12 -2.45 -0.35
C MET A 164 12.40 -3.82 -1.00
N ILE A 165 12.40 -3.90 -2.33
CA ILE A 165 12.70 -5.14 -3.07
C ILE A 165 14.17 -5.56 -2.86
N GLU A 166 15.09 -4.59 -2.88
CA GLU A 166 16.50 -4.84 -2.58
C GLU A 166 16.66 -5.36 -1.13
N GLY A 167 15.94 -4.76 -0.16
CA GLY A 167 15.92 -5.25 1.22
C GLY A 167 15.35 -6.66 1.35
N GLN A 168 14.30 -6.99 0.61
CA GLN A 168 13.75 -8.35 0.53
C GLN A 168 14.75 -9.34 -0.07
N THR A 169 15.52 -8.94 -1.09
CA THR A 169 16.55 -9.78 -1.67
C THR A 169 17.63 -10.15 -0.65
N ILE A 170 18.06 -9.17 0.17
CA ILE A 170 19.02 -9.41 1.25
C ILE A 170 18.45 -10.35 2.31
N ASP A 171 17.17 -10.16 2.68
CA ASP A 171 16.48 -11.02 3.66
C ASP A 171 16.39 -12.48 3.18
N THR A 172 16.03 -12.67 1.91
CA THR A 172 15.94 -14.01 1.28
C THR A 172 17.29 -14.72 1.24
N ASP A 173 18.40 -14.00 1.02
CA ASP A 173 19.75 -14.58 1.06
C ASP A 173 20.16 -15.04 2.47
N GLY A 174 19.55 -14.48 3.53
CA GLY A 174 19.69 -14.90 4.93
C GLY A 174 21.10 -14.77 5.50
N LYS A 175 22.00 -14.03 4.88
CA LYS A 175 23.41 -13.88 5.25
C LYS A 175 23.66 -12.55 5.91
N PHE A 176 23.55 -12.53 7.23
CA PHE A 176 23.84 -11.35 8.04
C PHE A 176 25.09 -11.58 8.88
N ASP A 177 26.23 -11.11 8.42
CA ASP A 177 27.50 -11.28 9.13
C ASP A 177 27.69 -10.25 10.25
N THR A 178 26.89 -9.18 10.25
CA THR A 178 26.99 -8.09 11.24
C THR A 178 25.62 -7.57 11.67
N LEU A 179 25.55 -6.97 12.86
CA LEU A 179 24.35 -6.29 13.34
C LEU A 179 23.95 -5.13 12.40
N ASP A 180 24.94 -4.37 11.91
CA ASP A 180 24.68 -3.26 10.99
C ASP A 180 24.08 -3.75 9.67
N GLY A 181 24.51 -4.89 9.14
CA GLY A 181 23.92 -5.52 7.96
C GLY A 181 22.46 -5.91 8.20
N LEU A 182 22.14 -6.50 9.34
CA LEU A 182 20.77 -6.84 9.74
C LEU A 182 19.88 -5.59 9.87
N LEU A 183 20.38 -4.55 10.53
CA LEU A 183 19.65 -3.30 10.69
C LEU A 183 19.40 -2.61 9.35
N SER A 184 20.40 -2.59 8.46
CA SER A 184 20.27 -2.05 7.10
C SER A 184 19.19 -2.79 6.30
N MET A 185 19.15 -4.13 6.38
CA MET A 185 18.10 -4.93 5.74
C MET A 185 16.70 -4.55 6.28
N TYR A 186 16.52 -4.44 7.58
CA TYR A 186 15.23 -4.03 8.17
C TYR A 186 14.84 -2.61 7.75
N GLU A 187 15.79 -1.70 7.66
CA GLU A 187 15.57 -0.34 7.14
C GLU A 187 15.03 -0.38 5.71
N MET A 188 15.70 -1.13 4.84
CA MET A 188 15.29 -1.27 3.44
C MET A 188 13.96 -2.02 3.31
N LYS A 189 13.82 -3.19 3.91
CA LYS A 189 12.60 -4.03 3.78
C LYS A 189 11.36 -3.35 4.36
N THR A 190 11.50 -2.61 5.46
CA THR A 190 10.34 -2.11 6.23
C THR A 190 10.20 -0.59 6.20
N SER A 191 11.30 0.16 6.39
CA SER A 191 11.22 1.61 6.58
C SER A 191 11.04 2.36 5.28
N GLU A 192 11.45 1.82 4.14
CA GLU A 192 11.29 2.46 2.83
C GLU A 192 9.84 2.85 2.54
N LEU A 193 8.88 1.95 2.72
CA LEU A 193 7.47 2.28 2.48
C LEU A 193 6.85 3.17 3.57
N LEU A 194 7.40 3.21 4.79
CA LEU A 194 7.00 4.21 5.79
C LEU A 194 7.51 5.60 5.38
N THR A 195 8.72 5.66 4.86
CA THR A 195 9.31 6.90 4.31
C THR A 195 8.51 7.39 3.11
N ALA A 196 8.17 6.49 2.16
CA ALA A 196 7.31 6.83 1.03
C ALA A 196 5.98 7.45 1.48
N ALA A 197 5.30 6.82 2.44
CA ALA A 197 4.04 7.33 2.99
C ALA A 197 4.20 8.74 3.58
N SER A 198 5.29 8.96 4.32
CA SER A 198 5.57 10.25 4.98
C SER A 198 5.87 11.35 3.97
N VAL A 199 6.76 11.09 3.02
CA VAL A 199 7.22 12.08 2.03
C VAL A 199 6.11 12.43 1.05
N MET A 200 5.37 11.42 0.56
CA MET A 200 4.24 11.65 -0.36
C MET A 200 3.05 12.33 0.31
N GLY A 201 2.92 12.23 1.64
CA GLY A 201 1.88 12.95 2.39
C GLY A 201 2.15 14.45 2.48
N CYS A 202 3.39 14.89 2.45
CA CYS A 202 3.73 16.32 2.50
C CYS A 202 3.50 17.03 1.17
#